data_17bf70b50f7b73b27af0ec319561d632
#
_entry.id   17bf70b50f7b73b27af0ec319561d632
#
_cell.length_a   1.000
_cell.length_b   1.000
_cell.length_c   1.000
_cell.angle_alpha   90.00
_cell.angle_beta   90.00
_cell.angle_gamma   90.00
#
_symmetry.space_group_name_H-M   'P 1'
#
loop_
_entity.id
_entity.type
_entity.pdbx_description
1 polymer ?
#
loop_
_entity_poly.entity_id
_entity_poly.type
_entity_poly.pdbx_seq_one_letter_code
_entity_poly.pdbx_strand_id
1 'polypeptide(L)'
;MAFQSDSFYWYNGSMYYTGFFAVTLFFLGTLLRYLYNGKKILMLPLLLFAIFLGGGNYVSLLPCMLFVVTVTFLLLLQRNKKTYVCGITSAVLLLSFAVSAIAPGNQVRQDGMWKIPAWKAIAKCLLQGVRYTFAWTGLWWLLAALLLLPVFLRILQKKNWGFFSHPLLFTGYSYGLFCSMSCPLFYTMNSTGPGRAVAIVYYTFLLISFAVFFYWLGFIVRKLQMRQNTPEKMAVLGKLKIARYVAMTVLLAVILFTGVWQETSAAKAIQVLADGEAAAYAAEYEERLLLLNNPEITDVVLMPFIHQPAMIYTGDLPGDPEDPTSKKTAQYFGKNSIYVDYSN
;
A
#
# COMPACT_ATOMS: atom_id res chain seq x y z
N MET A 1 4.66 8.71 9.05
CA MET A 1 4.37 7.53 8.20
C MET A 1 5.67 6.77 7.99
N ALA A 2 5.67 5.47 8.24
CA ALA A 2 6.86 4.67 7.99
C ALA A 2 7.13 4.56 6.47
N PHE A 3 8.40 4.67 6.06
CA PHE A 3 8.88 4.35 4.72
C PHE A 3 8.47 5.30 3.57
N GLN A 4 8.25 6.59 3.83
CA GLN A 4 7.88 7.55 2.77
C GLN A 4 9.03 7.81 1.79
N SER A 5 10.26 7.97 2.29
CA SER A 5 11.45 8.14 1.48
C SER A 5 11.56 7.02 0.44
N ASP A 6 11.49 5.76 0.88
CA ASP A 6 11.58 4.59 0.01
C ASP A 6 10.42 4.45 -1.00
N SER A 7 9.23 4.93 -0.63
CA SER A 7 8.00 4.67 -1.37
C SER A 7 7.66 5.74 -2.40
N PHE A 8 8.08 7.00 -2.17
CA PHE A 8 7.74 8.13 -3.02
C PHE A 8 8.94 8.87 -3.59
N TYR A 9 10.05 8.97 -2.85
CA TYR A 9 11.19 9.77 -3.27
C TYR A 9 12.29 8.94 -3.94
N TRP A 10 12.43 7.66 -3.58
CA TRP A 10 13.33 6.78 -4.33
C TRP A 10 12.65 6.29 -5.62
N TYR A 11 13.14 6.75 -6.78
CA TYR A 11 12.52 6.55 -8.10
C TYR A 11 12.13 5.09 -8.37
N ASN A 12 13.07 4.13 -8.23
CA ASN A 12 12.80 2.72 -8.49
C ASN A 12 11.77 2.14 -7.51
N GLY A 13 11.80 2.57 -6.25
CA GLY A 13 10.83 2.18 -5.22
C GLY A 13 9.44 2.72 -5.53
N SER A 14 9.34 3.99 -5.88
CA SER A 14 8.07 4.63 -6.20
C SER A 14 7.43 4.04 -7.45
N MET A 15 8.19 3.84 -8.53
CA MET A 15 7.67 3.26 -9.77
C MET A 15 7.26 1.80 -9.61
N TYR A 16 8.12 0.97 -9.01
CA TYR A 16 7.88 -0.48 -8.95
C TYR A 16 6.89 -0.90 -7.85
N TYR A 17 6.84 -0.19 -6.72
CA TYR A 17 5.90 -0.52 -5.64
C TYR A 17 4.67 0.37 -5.65
N THR A 18 4.83 1.67 -5.43
CA THR A 18 3.70 2.62 -5.33
C THR A 18 2.99 2.80 -6.67
N GLY A 19 3.73 2.88 -7.78
CA GLY A 19 3.16 2.98 -9.13
C GLY A 19 2.33 1.76 -9.52
N PHE A 20 2.86 0.54 -9.32
CA PHE A 20 2.07 -0.69 -9.57
C PHE A 20 0.88 -0.83 -8.62
N PHE A 21 1.00 -0.39 -7.38
CA PHE A 21 -0.13 -0.34 -6.46
C PHE A 21 -1.21 0.63 -6.94
N ALA A 22 -0.83 1.82 -7.43
CA ALA A 22 -1.77 2.76 -8.01
C ALA A 22 -2.49 2.17 -9.24
N VAL A 23 -1.75 1.50 -10.15
CA VAL A 23 -2.37 0.80 -11.30
C VAL A 23 -3.33 -0.31 -10.83
N THR A 24 -2.98 -1.03 -9.75
CA THR A 24 -3.89 -2.01 -9.15
C THR A 24 -5.19 -1.37 -8.68
N LEU A 25 -5.14 -0.19 -8.05
CA LEU A 25 -6.34 0.54 -7.64
C LEU A 25 -7.18 1.01 -8.85
N PHE A 26 -6.54 1.50 -9.92
CA PHE A 26 -7.24 1.85 -11.17
C PHE A 26 -7.90 0.64 -11.82
N PHE A 27 -7.22 -0.49 -11.85
CA PHE A 27 -7.78 -1.75 -12.32
C PHE A 27 -9.00 -2.18 -11.52
N LEU A 28 -8.90 -2.21 -10.18
CA LEU A 28 -10.01 -2.57 -9.30
C LEU A 28 -11.17 -1.56 -9.42
N GLY A 29 -10.89 -0.27 -9.50
CA GLY A 29 -11.90 0.76 -9.73
C GLY A 29 -12.63 0.58 -11.07
N THR A 30 -11.91 0.23 -12.13
CA THR A 30 -12.47 -0.07 -13.46
C THR A 30 -13.33 -1.33 -13.42
N LEU A 31 -12.87 -2.38 -12.71
CA LEU A 31 -13.62 -3.62 -12.52
C LEU A 31 -14.93 -3.36 -11.76
N LEU A 32 -14.88 -2.63 -10.64
CA LEU A 32 -16.07 -2.26 -9.87
C LEU A 32 -17.05 -1.44 -10.70
N ARG A 33 -16.55 -0.50 -11.51
CA ARG A 33 -17.36 0.28 -12.44
C ARG A 33 -18.02 -0.61 -13.50
N TYR A 34 -17.28 -1.61 -14.03
CA TYR A 34 -17.86 -2.60 -14.93
C TYR A 34 -18.94 -3.44 -14.24
N LEU A 35 -18.67 -3.91 -13.02
CA LEU A 35 -19.62 -4.68 -12.22
C LEU A 35 -20.90 -3.88 -11.92
N TYR A 36 -20.79 -2.56 -11.79
CA TYR A 36 -21.95 -1.69 -11.57
C TYR A 36 -22.77 -1.46 -12.84
N ASN A 37 -22.15 -0.98 -13.93
CA ASN A 37 -22.84 -0.49 -15.12
C ASN A 37 -22.91 -1.48 -16.28
N GLY A 38 -22.10 -2.53 -16.30
CA GLY A 38 -22.07 -3.56 -17.36
C GLY A 38 -21.54 -3.10 -18.72
N LYS A 39 -20.91 -1.91 -18.81
CA LYS A 39 -20.46 -1.34 -20.09
C LYS A 39 -19.27 -2.11 -20.63
N LYS A 40 -19.43 -2.82 -21.76
CA LYS A 40 -18.39 -3.65 -22.39
C LYS A 40 -17.12 -2.86 -22.81
N ILE A 41 -17.24 -1.56 -23.07
CA ILE A 41 -16.09 -0.70 -23.39
C ILE A 41 -15.01 -0.71 -22.29
N LEU A 42 -15.38 -0.98 -21.03
CA LEU A 42 -14.46 -1.12 -19.92
C LEU A 42 -13.59 -2.37 -19.98
N MET A 43 -13.91 -3.33 -20.86
CA MET A 43 -13.10 -4.52 -21.08
C MET A 43 -11.70 -4.17 -21.60
N LEU A 44 -11.59 -3.19 -22.50
CA LEU A 44 -10.31 -2.79 -23.07
C LEU A 44 -9.33 -2.32 -21.98
N PRO A 45 -9.63 -1.29 -21.15
CA PRO A 45 -8.73 -0.90 -20.06
C PRO A 45 -8.51 -2.02 -19.03
N LEU A 46 -9.48 -2.87 -18.76
CA LEU A 46 -9.30 -4.04 -17.87
C LEU A 46 -8.24 -5.00 -18.41
N LEU A 47 -8.25 -5.30 -19.70
CA LEU A 47 -7.26 -6.19 -20.32
C LEU A 47 -5.86 -5.54 -20.36
N LEU A 48 -5.77 -4.25 -20.69
CA LEU A 48 -4.49 -3.53 -20.69
C LEU A 48 -3.87 -3.51 -19.28
N PHE A 49 -4.66 -3.19 -18.26
CA PHE A 49 -4.19 -3.25 -16.87
C PHE A 49 -3.82 -4.67 -16.44
N ALA A 50 -4.58 -5.70 -16.85
CA ALA A 50 -4.27 -7.09 -16.51
C ALA A 50 -2.94 -7.55 -17.09
N ILE A 51 -2.63 -7.20 -18.35
CA ILE A 51 -1.35 -7.48 -18.98
C ILE A 51 -0.22 -6.76 -18.23
N PHE A 52 -0.39 -5.48 -17.98
CA PHE A 52 0.63 -4.66 -17.32
C PHE A 52 0.92 -5.14 -15.89
N LEU A 53 -0.14 -5.40 -15.10
CA LEU A 53 -0.02 -5.86 -13.72
C LEU A 53 0.63 -7.23 -13.60
N GLY A 54 0.39 -8.15 -14.56
CA GLY A 54 0.96 -9.48 -14.54
C GLY A 54 2.50 -9.48 -14.55
N GLY A 55 3.13 -8.50 -15.22
CA GLY A 55 4.58 -8.30 -15.22
C GLY A 55 5.12 -7.48 -14.05
N GLY A 56 4.26 -7.04 -13.15
CA GLY A 56 4.59 -6.06 -12.12
C GLY A 56 4.97 -6.65 -10.76
N ASN A 57 4.62 -5.88 -9.72
CA ASN A 57 4.93 -6.21 -8.34
C ASN A 57 3.99 -7.28 -7.77
N TYR A 58 4.52 -8.43 -7.38
CA TYR A 58 3.73 -9.56 -6.87
C TYR A 58 3.04 -9.28 -5.53
N VAL A 59 3.53 -8.32 -4.75
CA VAL A 59 2.91 -7.94 -3.46
C VAL A 59 1.51 -7.38 -3.68
N SER A 60 1.32 -6.48 -4.64
CA SER A 60 0.01 -5.92 -4.97
C SER A 60 -0.80 -6.82 -5.93
N LEU A 61 -0.10 -7.57 -6.79
CA LEU A 61 -0.74 -8.44 -7.78
C LEU A 61 -1.49 -9.62 -7.15
N LEU A 62 -0.89 -10.31 -6.18
CA LEU A 62 -1.48 -11.53 -5.61
C LEU A 62 -2.86 -11.31 -4.98
N PRO A 63 -3.08 -10.32 -4.08
CA PRO A 63 -4.43 -10.05 -3.57
C PRO A 63 -5.39 -9.61 -4.67
N CYS A 64 -4.92 -8.88 -5.67
CA CYS A 64 -5.72 -8.48 -6.83
C CYS A 64 -6.20 -9.70 -7.63
N MET A 65 -5.32 -10.64 -7.93
CA MET A 65 -5.65 -11.90 -8.61
C MET A 65 -6.67 -12.71 -7.82
N LEU A 66 -6.44 -12.90 -6.52
CA LEU A 66 -7.37 -13.62 -5.64
C LEU A 66 -8.75 -12.95 -5.65
N PHE A 67 -8.80 -11.63 -5.60
CA PHE A 67 -10.05 -10.88 -5.64
C PHE A 67 -10.80 -11.08 -6.98
N VAL A 68 -10.11 -10.90 -8.11
CA VAL A 68 -10.72 -10.99 -9.45
C VAL A 68 -11.22 -12.41 -9.73
N VAL A 69 -10.43 -13.43 -9.38
CA VAL A 69 -10.82 -14.84 -9.52
C VAL A 69 -12.04 -15.15 -8.65
N THR A 70 -12.06 -14.67 -7.39
CA THR A 70 -13.23 -14.86 -6.50
C THR A 70 -14.48 -14.20 -7.07
N VAL A 71 -14.37 -12.95 -7.55
CA VAL A 71 -15.51 -12.25 -8.18
C VAL A 71 -16.00 -13.01 -9.41
N THR A 72 -15.09 -13.48 -10.26
CA THR A 72 -15.44 -14.28 -11.45
C THR A 72 -16.16 -15.57 -11.07
N PHE A 73 -15.65 -16.27 -10.06
CA PHE A 73 -16.26 -17.50 -9.56
C PHE A 73 -17.68 -17.27 -9.00
N LEU A 74 -17.86 -16.21 -8.20
CA LEU A 74 -19.19 -15.86 -7.68
C LEU A 74 -20.18 -15.49 -8.78
N LEU A 75 -19.73 -14.76 -9.81
CA LEU A 75 -20.58 -14.42 -10.96
C LEU A 75 -20.94 -15.66 -11.78
N LEU A 76 -20.02 -16.63 -11.88
CA LEU A 76 -20.26 -17.90 -12.56
C LEU A 76 -21.34 -18.72 -11.83
N LEU A 77 -21.25 -18.83 -10.51
CA LEU A 77 -22.26 -19.49 -9.68
C LEU A 77 -23.65 -18.84 -9.83
N GLN A 78 -23.69 -17.52 -9.98
CA GLN A 78 -24.92 -16.75 -10.19
C GLN A 78 -25.40 -16.75 -11.64
N ARG A 79 -24.70 -17.43 -12.56
CA ARG A 79 -24.96 -17.42 -14.01
C ARG A 79 -25.10 -16.01 -14.59
N ASN A 80 -24.32 -15.07 -14.08
CA ASN A 80 -24.39 -13.66 -14.46
C ASN A 80 -23.67 -13.42 -15.79
N LYS A 81 -24.29 -12.65 -16.71
CA LYS A 81 -23.68 -12.32 -18.03
C LYS A 81 -22.33 -11.60 -17.93
N LYS A 82 -22.06 -10.94 -16.80
CA LYS A 82 -20.78 -10.25 -16.55
C LYS A 82 -19.62 -11.22 -16.35
N THR A 83 -19.89 -12.51 -16.11
CA THR A 83 -18.87 -13.57 -15.98
C THR A 83 -17.94 -13.63 -17.18
N TYR A 84 -18.45 -13.37 -18.39
CA TYR A 84 -17.63 -13.42 -19.62
C TYR A 84 -16.45 -12.44 -19.57
N VAL A 85 -16.70 -11.16 -19.29
CA VAL A 85 -15.63 -10.16 -19.23
C VAL A 85 -14.71 -10.38 -18.03
N CYS A 86 -15.26 -10.69 -16.86
CA CYS A 86 -14.46 -11.00 -15.68
C CYS A 86 -13.61 -12.26 -15.87
N GLY A 87 -14.14 -13.29 -16.55
CA GLY A 87 -13.41 -14.52 -16.87
C GLY A 87 -12.24 -14.29 -17.81
N ILE A 88 -12.44 -13.54 -18.90
CA ILE A 88 -11.35 -13.17 -19.81
C ILE A 88 -10.30 -12.32 -19.06
N THR A 89 -10.73 -11.34 -18.27
CA THR A 89 -9.82 -10.51 -17.48
C THR A 89 -8.99 -11.35 -16.50
N SER A 90 -9.63 -12.30 -15.79
CA SER A 90 -8.95 -13.24 -14.91
C SER A 90 -7.94 -14.11 -15.65
N ALA A 91 -8.32 -14.66 -16.79
CA ALA A 91 -7.46 -15.50 -17.61
C ALA A 91 -6.22 -14.72 -18.11
N VAL A 92 -6.41 -13.50 -18.61
CA VAL A 92 -5.31 -12.65 -19.07
C VAL A 92 -4.39 -12.29 -17.90
N LEU A 93 -4.93 -11.95 -16.74
CA LEU A 93 -4.13 -11.63 -15.55
C LEU A 93 -3.30 -12.81 -15.07
N LEU A 94 -3.89 -14.02 -15.04
CA LEU A 94 -3.21 -15.26 -14.67
C LEU A 94 -2.13 -15.65 -15.68
N LEU A 95 -2.41 -15.53 -16.98
CA LEU A 95 -1.43 -15.80 -18.05
C LEU A 95 -0.27 -14.81 -17.98
N SER A 96 -0.54 -13.54 -17.84
CA SER A 96 0.50 -12.50 -17.71
C SER A 96 1.37 -12.74 -16.48
N PHE A 97 0.78 -13.11 -15.35
CA PHE A 97 1.51 -13.51 -14.15
C PHE A 97 2.37 -14.75 -14.40
N ALA A 98 1.82 -15.79 -15.04
CA ALA A 98 2.57 -17.01 -15.34
C ALA A 98 3.79 -16.73 -16.22
N VAL A 99 3.63 -15.94 -17.29
CA VAL A 99 4.75 -15.51 -18.15
C VAL A 99 5.81 -14.78 -17.34
N SER A 100 5.41 -13.84 -16.47
CA SER A 100 6.32 -13.12 -15.59
C SER A 100 7.03 -14.06 -14.60
N ALA A 101 6.30 -15.01 -14.00
CA ALA A 101 6.85 -15.90 -12.99
C ALA A 101 7.92 -16.86 -13.53
N ILE A 102 7.76 -17.34 -14.78
CA ILE A 102 8.73 -18.23 -15.46
C ILE A 102 9.87 -17.48 -16.16
N ALA A 103 9.84 -16.14 -16.18
CA ALA A 103 10.86 -15.34 -16.85
C ALA A 103 12.27 -15.61 -16.26
N PRO A 104 13.31 -15.83 -17.11
CA PRO A 104 14.66 -16.17 -16.64
C PRO A 104 15.25 -15.16 -15.65
N GLY A 105 14.95 -13.87 -15.83
CA GLY A 105 15.38 -12.82 -14.91
C GLY A 105 14.86 -12.98 -13.46
N ASN A 106 13.69 -13.60 -13.27
CA ASN A 106 13.18 -13.91 -11.93
C ASN A 106 13.94 -15.06 -11.28
N GLN A 107 14.39 -16.02 -12.07
CA GLN A 107 15.22 -17.12 -11.56
C GLN A 107 16.56 -16.59 -11.08
N VAL A 108 17.26 -15.81 -11.92
CA VAL A 108 18.53 -15.15 -11.55
C VAL A 108 18.38 -14.26 -10.31
N ARG A 109 17.29 -13.49 -10.22
CA ARG A 109 17.04 -12.64 -9.03
C ARG A 109 16.82 -13.46 -7.76
N GLN A 110 16.27 -14.67 -7.87
CA GLN A 110 15.99 -15.54 -6.74
C GLN A 110 17.16 -16.44 -6.35
N ASP A 111 18.19 -16.50 -7.18
CA ASP A 111 19.41 -17.23 -6.85
C ASP A 111 20.11 -16.51 -5.68
N GLY A 112 20.44 -17.29 -4.64
CA GLY A 112 20.98 -16.75 -3.39
C GLY A 112 19.95 -16.22 -2.40
N MET A 113 18.65 -16.18 -2.71
CA MET A 113 17.61 -15.82 -1.75
C MET A 113 17.20 -17.02 -0.89
N TRP A 114 16.86 -16.75 0.39
CA TRP A 114 16.43 -17.77 1.34
C TRP A 114 14.96 -18.14 1.14
N LYS A 115 14.68 -19.01 0.19
CA LYS A 115 13.34 -19.52 -0.08
C LYS A 115 12.84 -20.46 1.02
N ILE A 116 11.54 -20.35 1.34
CA ILE A 116 10.88 -21.30 2.25
C ILE A 116 9.70 -21.97 1.53
N PRO A 117 9.27 -23.17 1.99
CA PRO A 117 8.10 -23.83 1.43
C PRO A 117 6.84 -22.96 1.47
N ALA A 118 6.00 -23.02 0.44
CA ALA A 118 4.80 -22.17 0.30
C ALA A 118 3.87 -22.22 1.52
N TRP A 119 3.66 -23.41 2.13
CA TRP A 119 2.82 -23.53 3.33
C TRP A 119 3.38 -22.77 4.54
N LYS A 120 4.74 -22.75 4.70
CA LYS A 120 5.41 -21.96 5.75
C LYS A 120 5.27 -20.46 5.47
N ALA A 121 5.37 -20.05 4.20
CA ALA A 121 5.14 -18.65 3.80
C ALA A 121 3.70 -18.23 4.12
N ILE A 122 2.70 -19.07 3.81
CA ILE A 122 1.29 -18.80 4.14
C ILE A 122 1.10 -18.67 5.66
N ALA A 123 1.64 -19.59 6.45
CA ALA A 123 1.54 -19.52 7.91
C ALA A 123 2.18 -18.24 8.48
N LYS A 124 3.37 -17.86 7.96
CA LYS A 124 4.06 -16.62 8.37
C LYS A 124 3.30 -15.37 7.97
N CYS A 125 2.72 -15.30 6.77
CA CYS A 125 1.95 -14.13 6.35
C CYS A 125 0.64 -13.98 7.14
N LEU A 126 -0.02 -15.07 7.52
CA LEU A 126 -1.17 -15.02 8.44
C LEU A 126 -0.76 -14.47 9.82
N LEU A 127 0.32 -14.98 10.39
CA LEU A 127 0.82 -14.48 11.68
C LEU A 127 1.26 -13.01 11.59
N GLN A 128 1.95 -12.64 10.51
CA GLN A 128 2.37 -11.24 10.28
C GLN A 128 1.17 -10.31 10.08
N GLY A 129 0.11 -10.79 9.43
CA GLY A 129 -1.15 -10.05 9.30
C GLY A 129 -1.77 -9.71 10.67
N VAL A 130 -1.74 -10.64 11.62
CA VAL A 130 -2.16 -10.37 13.01
C VAL A 130 -1.31 -9.27 13.63
N ARG A 131 0.02 -9.39 13.56
CA ARG A 131 0.96 -8.39 14.11
C ARG A 131 0.72 -7.00 13.50
N TYR A 132 0.57 -6.90 12.19
CA TYR A 132 0.29 -5.65 11.50
C TYR A 132 -1.07 -5.08 11.91
N THR A 133 -2.10 -5.92 12.03
CA THR A 133 -3.42 -5.46 12.47
C THR A 133 -3.34 -4.80 13.85
N PHE A 134 -2.70 -5.43 14.82
CA PHE A 134 -2.53 -4.85 16.15
C PHE A 134 -1.62 -3.60 16.14
N ALA A 135 -0.52 -3.62 15.40
CA ALA A 135 0.42 -2.50 15.34
C ALA A 135 -0.18 -1.25 14.69
N TRP A 136 -1.04 -1.45 13.66
CA TRP A 136 -1.56 -0.34 12.84
C TRP A 136 -2.98 0.10 13.22
N THR A 137 -3.70 -0.68 14.01
CA THR A 137 -4.98 -0.27 14.61
C THR A 137 -4.71 0.54 15.89
N GLY A 138 -4.08 1.69 15.73
CA GLY A 138 -3.76 2.61 16.81
C GLY A 138 -4.67 3.84 16.83
N LEU A 139 -4.26 4.84 17.62
CA LEU A 139 -5.00 6.10 17.78
C LEU A 139 -5.36 6.76 16.44
N TRP A 140 -4.42 6.80 15.49
CA TRP A 140 -4.64 7.42 14.17
C TRP A 140 -5.74 6.74 13.37
N TRP A 141 -5.77 5.42 13.41
CA TRP A 141 -6.83 4.66 12.75
C TRP A 141 -8.19 4.93 13.39
N LEU A 142 -8.25 4.98 14.74
CA LEU A 142 -9.48 5.29 15.47
C LEU A 142 -9.98 6.70 15.14
N LEU A 143 -9.10 7.70 15.12
CA LEU A 143 -9.44 9.07 14.77
C LEU A 143 -9.98 9.16 13.32
N ALA A 144 -9.34 8.48 12.38
CA ALA A 144 -9.81 8.41 11.00
C ALA A 144 -11.15 7.68 10.89
N ALA A 145 -11.37 6.60 11.64
CA ALA A 145 -12.65 5.89 11.70
C ALA A 145 -13.78 6.78 12.25
N LEU A 146 -13.52 7.55 13.30
CA LEU A 146 -14.46 8.53 13.84
C LEU A 146 -14.79 9.64 12.83
N LEU A 147 -13.80 10.12 12.09
CA LEU A 147 -13.98 11.12 11.03
C LEU A 147 -14.84 10.58 9.88
N LEU A 148 -14.65 9.34 9.48
CA LEU A 148 -15.38 8.70 8.38
C LEU A 148 -16.76 8.18 8.80
N LEU A 149 -16.98 7.94 10.07
CA LEU A 149 -18.25 7.39 10.60
C LEU A 149 -19.50 8.13 10.10
N PRO A 150 -19.59 9.47 10.17
CA PRO A 150 -20.78 10.18 9.71
C PRO A 150 -21.00 10.07 8.19
N VAL A 151 -19.92 9.99 7.40
CA VAL A 151 -20.00 9.79 5.95
C VAL A 151 -20.54 8.40 5.64
N PHE A 152 -20.01 7.38 6.30
CA PHE A 152 -20.45 5.99 6.14
C PHE A 152 -21.93 5.82 6.55
N LEU A 153 -22.33 6.36 7.68
CA LEU A 153 -23.72 6.30 8.12
C LEU A 153 -24.66 7.00 7.13
N ARG A 154 -24.27 8.14 6.57
CA ARG A 154 -25.07 8.85 5.56
C ARG A 154 -25.25 8.02 4.28
N ILE A 155 -24.21 7.31 3.84
CA ILE A 155 -24.29 6.43 2.67
C ILE A 155 -25.21 5.23 2.97
N LEU A 156 -25.04 4.59 4.12
CA LEU A 156 -25.79 3.41 4.52
C LEU A 156 -27.30 3.68 4.72
N GLN A 157 -27.66 4.90 5.14
CA GLN A 157 -29.07 5.29 5.32
C GLN A 157 -29.83 5.48 4.00
N LYS A 158 -29.12 5.77 2.90
CA LYS A 158 -29.75 6.06 1.60
C LYS A 158 -30.26 4.85 0.85
N LYS A 159 -29.73 3.65 1.14
CA LYS A 159 -30.07 2.41 0.40
C LYS A 159 -30.13 1.21 1.33
N ASN A 160 -31.17 0.41 1.13
CA ASN A 160 -31.32 -0.89 1.81
C ASN A 160 -30.53 -1.96 1.03
N TRP A 161 -29.26 -2.17 1.40
CA TRP A 161 -28.36 -3.06 0.69
C TRP A 161 -28.39 -4.45 1.30
N GLY A 162 -28.87 -5.44 0.55
CA GLY A 162 -28.83 -6.87 0.93
C GLY A 162 -27.40 -7.43 1.10
N PHE A 163 -26.41 -6.68 0.65
CA PHE A 163 -24.99 -7.03 0.67
C PHE A 163 -24.42 -7.26 2.08
N PHE A 164 -24.90 -6.52 3.09
CA PHE A 164 -24.36 -6.57 4.46
C PHE A 164 -24.94 -7.71 5.30
N SER A 165 -24.88 -8.96 4.81
CA SER A 165 -25.50 -10.12 5.49
C SER A 165 -24.51 -10.97 6.28
N HIS A 166 -23.26 -11.03 5.86
CA HIS A 166 -22.27 -12.00 6.36
C HIS A 166 -20.96 -11.30 6.79
N PRO A 167 -20.96 -10.52 7.90
CA PRO A 167 -19.81 -9.71 8.28
C PRO A 167 -18.56 -10.53 8.64
N LEU A 168 -18.73 -11.69 9.27
CA LEU A 168 -17.61 -12.57 9.62
C LEU A 168 -16.94 -13.14 8.37
N LEU A 169 -17.73 -13.58 7.38
CA LEU A 169 -17.21 -14.10 6.11
C LEU A 169 -16.46 -12.99 5.34
N PHE A 170 -17.04 -11.79 5.29
CA PHE A 170 -16.39 -10.63 4.67
C PHE A 170 -15.08 -10.27 5.37
N THR A 171 -15.06 -10.28 6.70
CA THR A 171 -13.84 -10.00 7.49
C THR A 171 -12.76 -11.05 7.24
N GLY A 172 -13.12 -12.34 7.29
CA GLY A 172 -12.17 -13.44 7.06
C GLY A 172 -11.58 -13.40 5.65
N TYR A 173 -12.42 -13.17 4.63
CA TYR A 173 -11.97 -13.02 3.23
C TYR A 173 -11.05 -11.80 3.06
N SER A 174 -11.44 -10.65 3.59
CA SER A 174 -10.66 -9.42 3.55
C SER A 174 -9.31 -9.57 4.26
N TYR A 175 -9.29 -10.27 5.40
CA TYR A 175 -8.06 -10.62 6.11
C TYR A 175 -7.16 -11.52 5.27
N GLY A 176 -7.71 -12.53 4.60
CA GLY A 176 -6.96 -13.39 3.66
C GLY A 176 -6.32 -12.61 2.51
N LEU A 177 -7.06 -11.66 1.91
CA LEU A 177 -6.53 -10.77 0.87
C LEU A 177 -5.40 -9.87 1.41
N PHE A 178 -5.57 -9.33 2.60
CA PHE A 178 -4.53 -8.53 3.25
C PHE A 178 -3.26 -9.34 3.50
N CYS A 179 -3.38 -10.52 4.10
CA CYS A 179 -2.25 -11.39 4.39
C CYS A 179 -1.53 -11.85 3.12
N SER A 180 -2.25 -12.07 2.03
CA SER A 180 -1.68 -12.54 0.76
C SER A 180 -0.62 -11.58 0.19
N MET A 181 -0.65 -10.29 0.51
CA MET A 181 0.37 -9.33 0.10
C MET A 181 1.77 -9.71 0.59
N SER A 182 1.88 -10.24 1.79
CA SER A 182 3.17 -10.63 2.38
C SER A 182 3.67 -12.00 1.91
N CYS A 183 2.80 -12.82 1.26
CA CYS A 183 3.17 -14.17 0.83
C CYS A 183 4.35 -14.21 -0.14
N PRO A 184 4.45 -13.38 -1.20
CA PRO A 184 5.59 -13.38 -2.09
C PRO A 184 6.90 -13.06 -1.37
N LEU A 185 6.87 -12.14 -0.39
CA LEU A 185 8.04 -11.72 0.38
C LEU A 185 8.55 -12.86 1.29
N PHE A 186 7.64 -13.48 2.04
CA PHE A 186 8.03 -14.63 2.86
C PHE A 186 8.47 -15.84 2.03
N TYR A 187 7.82 -16.08 0.89
CA TYR A 187 8.18 -17.20 0.01
C TYR A 187 9.59 -17.05 -0.55
N THR A 188 9.97 -15.85 -1.01
CA THR A 188 11.25 -15.61 -1.70
C THR A 188 12.40 -15.25 -0.75
N MET A 189 12.12 -14.45 0.29
CA MET A 189 13.15 -13.85 1.15
C MET A 189 13.04 -14.27 2.62
N ASN A 190 12.01 -15.02 2.99
CA ASN A 190 11.73 -15.38 4.38
C ASN A 190 11.66 -14.16 5.34
N SER A 191 11.28 -13.00 4.83
CA SER A 191 11.22 -11.73 5.56
C SER A 191 9.99 -10.91 5.18
N THR A 192 9.74 -9.81 5.88
CA THR A 192 8.68 -8.84 5.56
C THR A 192 9.01 -7.99 4.34
N GLY A 193 10.23 -8.11 3.82
CA GLY A 193 10.72 -7.31 2.71
C GLY A 193 11.18 -5.89 3.10
N PRO A 194 11.61 -5.11 2.11
CA PRO A 194 12.06 -3.73 2.32
C PRO A 194 10.91 -2.78 2.68
N GLY A 195 11.24 -1.62 3.25
CA GLY A 195 10.29 -0.61 3.69
C GLY A 195 9.24 -0.21 2.66
N ARG A 196 9.63 -0.07 1.39
CA ARG A 196 8.75 0.20 0.25
C ARG A 196 7.68 -0.86 0.01
N ALA A 197 7.98 -2.14 0.27
CA ALA A 197 7.00 -3.22 0.19
C ALA A 197 6.03 -3.16 1.38
N VAL A 198 6.55 -2.91 2.59
CA VAL A 198 5.72 -2.76 3.79
C VAL A 198 4.78 -1.55 3.67
N ALA A 199 5.20 -0.48 2.99
CA ALA A 199 4.36 0.69 2.76
C ALA A 199 3.09 0.37 1.96
N ILE A 200 3.18 -0.38 0.85
CA ILE A 200 1.99 -0.75 0.08
C ILE A 200 1.10 -1.77 0.84
N VAL A 201 1.70 -2.62 1.68
CA VAL A 201 0.94 -3.47 2.61
C VAL A 201 0.15 -2.60 3.59
N TYR A 202 0.77 -1.55 4.14
CA TYR A 202 0.10 -0.59 5.03
C TYR A 202 -1.05 0.17 4.35
N TYR A 203 -0.85 0.65 3.11
CA TYR A 203 -1.93 1.32 2.36
C TYR A 203 -3.10 0.37 2.10
N THR A 204 -2.82 -0.88 1.78
CA THR A 204 -3.86 -1.90 1.62
C THR A 204 -4.55 -2.21 2.94
N PHE A 205 -3.82 -2.26 4.07
CA PHE A 205 -4.42 -2.39 5.40
C PHE A 205 -5.44 -1.29 5.66
N LEU A 206 -5.11 -0.02 5.37
CA LEU A 206 -6.04 1.09 5.54
C LEU A 206 -7.31 0.89 4.70
N LEU A 207 -7.17 0.57 3.41
CA LEU A 207 -8.31 0.35 2.52
C LEU A 207 -9.19 -0.80 2.99
N ILE A 208 -8.60 -1.94 3.32
CA ILE A 208 -9.31 -3.15 3.74
C ILE A 208 -9.95 -2.95 5.11
N SER A 209 -9.25 -2.39 6.08
CA SER A 209 -9.78 -2.18 7.44
C SER A 209 -10.96 -1.20 7.44
N PHE A 210 -10.91 -0.12 6.64
CA PHE A 210 -12.06 0.77 6.47
C PHE A 210 -13.20 0.12 5.69
N ALA A 211 -12.94 -0.75 4.71
CA ALA A 211 -13.98 -1.53 4.04
C ALA A 211 -14.67 -2.50 5.01
N VAL A 212 -13.91 -3.18 5.87
CA VAL A 212 -14.45 -4.05 6.93
C VAL A 212 -15.27 -3.24 7.93
N PHE A 213 -14.76 -2.09 8.37
CA PHE A 213 -15.48 -1.18 9.27
C PHE A 213 -16.80 -0.71 8.66
N PHE A 214 -16.79 -0.29 7.40
CA PHE A 214 -17.99 0.10 6.65
C PHE A 214 -18.99 -1.06 6.53
N TYR A 215 -18.51 -2.28 6.27
CA TYR A 215 -19.35 -3.46 6.18
C TYR A 215 -20.05 -3.79 7.51
N TRP A 216 -19.32 -3.75 8.63
CA TRP A 216 -19.88 -3.96 9.95
C TRP A 216 -20.92 -2.90 10.32
N LEU A 217 -20.65 -1.62 10.02
CA LEU A 217 -21.64 -0.56 10.18
C LEU A 217 -22.90 -0.83 9.35
N GLY A 218 -22.74 -1.27 8.11
CA GLY A 218 -23.87 -1.64 7.24
C GLY A 218 -24.70 -2.78 7.81
N PHE A 219 -24.04 -3.79 8.36
CA PHE A 219 -24.72 -4.90 9.06
C PHE A 219 -25.51 -4.43 10.28
N ILE A 220 -24.91 -3.57 11.12
CA ILE A 220 -25.56 -3.02 12.30
C ILE A 220 -26.76 -2.15 11.91
N VAL A 221 -26.57 -1.22 10.97
CA VAL A 221 -27.64 -0.34 10.48
C VAL A 221 -28.80 -1.17 9.91
N ARG A 222 -28.50 -2.19 9.12
CA ARG A 222 -29.53 -3.09 8.58
C ARG A 222 -30.30 -3.83 9.67
N LYS A 223 -29.61 -4.39 10.67
CA LYS A 223 -30.29 -5.07 11.81
C LYS A 223 -31.19 -4.11 12.58
N LEU A 224 -30.74 -2.89 12.82
CA LEU A 224 -31.53 -1.87 13.49
C LEU A 224 -32.75 -1.46 12.65
N GLN A 225 -32.60 -1.32 11.32
CA GLN A 225 -33.68 -0.98 10.41
C GLN A 225 -34.75 -2.08 10.33
N MET A 226 -34.37 -3.36 10.39
CA MET A 226 -35.31 -4.49 10.37
C MET A 226 -36.06 -4.64 11.71
N ARG A 227 -35.51 -4.16 12.83
CA ARG A 227 -36.07 -4.31 14.16
C ARG A 227 -37.03 -3.17 14.56
N GLN A 228 -36.99 -2.04 13.83
CA GLN A 228 -37.74 -0.82 14.21
C GLN A 228 -38.74 -0.40 13.11
N ASN A 229 -40.02 -0.64 13.38
CA ASN A 229 -41.13 -0.02 12.62
C ASN A 229 -41.78 1.16 13.39
N THR A 230 -41.04 1.94 14.20
CA THR A 230 -41.58 2.92 15.13
C THR A 230 -40.86 4.28 15.12
N PRO A 231 -41.48 5.34 15.70
CA PRO A 231 -40.96 6.73 15.77
C PRO A 231 -39.59 6.91 16.43
N GLU A 232 -39.08 5.90 17.12
CA GLU A 232 -37.72 5.86 17.68
C GLU A 232 -36.59 6.03 16.59
N LYS A 233 -36.91 5.76 15.32
CA LYS A 233 -35.99 6.00 14.19
C LYS A 233 -35.48 7.43 14.12
N MET A 234 -36.35 8.40 14.37
CA MET A 234 -36.01 9.83 14.37
C MET A 234 -35.11 10.22 15.54
N ALA A 235 -35.36 9.64 16.72
CA ALA A 235 -34.55 9.88 17.93
C ALA A 235 -33.12 9.28 17.79
N VAL A 236 -32.96 8.09 17.21
CA VAL A 236 -31.65 7.48 16.97
C VAL A 236 -30.86 8.30 15.94
N LEU A 237 -31.52 8.78 14.88
CA LEU A 237 -30.89 9.64 13.88
C LEU A 237 -30.47 11.01 14.45
N GLY A 238 -31.26 11.57 15.40
CA GLY A 238 -30.89 12.77 16.13
C GLY A 238 -29.66 12.56 17.03
N LYS A 239 -29.62 11.45 17.77
CA LYS A 239 -28.45 11.07 18.60
C LYS A 239 -27.19 10.85 17.76
N LEU A 240 -27.30 10.25 16.57
CA LEU A 240 -26.19 10.07 15.65
C LEU A 240 -25.67 11.41 15.08
N LYS A 241 -26.53 12.40 14.87
CA LYS A 241 -26.10 13.77 14.50
C LYS A 241 -25.28 14.43 15.60
N ILE A 242 -25.74 14.34 16.86
CA ILE A 242 -25.04 14.89 18.02
C ILE A 242 -23.69 14.16 18.19
N ALA A 243 -23.69 12.83 18.17
CA ALA A 243 -22.47 12.02 18.27
C ALA A 243 -21.43 12.39 17.21
N ARG A 244 -21.87 12.75 15.99
CA ARG A 244 -21.00 13.26 14.93
C ARG A 244 -20.29 14.56 15.32
N TYR A 245 -21.03 15.55 15.82
CA TYR A 245 -20.43 16.83 16.23
C TYR A 245 -19.49 16.64 17.42
N VAL A 246 -19.87 15.83 18.39
CA VAL A 246 -19.01 15.46 19.52
C VAL A 246 -17.72 14.78 19.03
N ALA A 247 -17.82 13.79 18.15
CA ALA A 247 -16.65 13.12 17.59
C ALA A 247 -15.73 14.07 16.81
N MET A 248 -16.31 14.99 16.02
CA MET A 248 -15.51 16.01 15.30
C MET A 248 -14.84 17.00 16.26
N THR A 249 -15.54 17.44 17.33
CA THR A 249 -14.98 18.35 18.32
C THR A 249 -13.86 17.67 19.12
N VAL A 250 -14.06 16.42 19.54
CA VAL A 250 -13.03 15.63 20.23
C VAL A 250 -11.82 15.41 19.33
N LEU A 251 -12.04 15.07 18.05
CA LEU A 251 -10.97 14.91 17.09
C LEU A 251 -10.16 16.20 16.92
N LEU A 252 -10.84 17.33 16.75
CA LEU A 252 -10.18 18.63 16.62
C LEU A 252 -9.41 18.98 17.89
N ALA A 253 -10.00 18.77 19.05
CA ALA A 253 -9.33 18.98 20.34
C ALA A 253 -8.08 18.09 20.47
N VAL A 254 -8.17 16.81 20.16
CA VAL A 254 -7.03 15.89 20.19
C VAL A 254 -5.92 16.40 19.24
N ILE A 255 -6.25 16.76 18.01
CA ILE A 255 -5.27 17.26 17.03
C ILE A 255 -4.58 18.53 17.54
N LEU A 256 -5.34 19.48 18.10
CA LEU A 256 -4.80 20.77 18.54
C LEU A 256 -4.00 20.66 19.85
N PHE A 257 -4.50 19.92 20.84
CA PHE A 257 -3.92 19.89 22.18
C PHE A 257 -2.82 18.85 22.38
N THR A 258 -2.77 17.79 21.58
CA THR A 258 -1.72 16.75 21.71
C THR A 258 -0.50 16.99 20.83
N GLY A 259 -0.49 18.02 19.98
CA GLY A 259 0.60 18.27 19.06
C GLY A 259 0.78 17.21 17.98
N VAL A 260 -0.14 16.26 17.90
CA VAL A 260 -0.14 15.12 17.00
C VAL A 260 -0.06 15.52 15.51
N TRP A 261 -0.52 16.73 15.17
CA TRP A 261 -0.37 17.27 13.81
C TRP A 261 1.10 17.48 13.42
N GLN A 262 2.01 17.74 14.37
CA GLN A 262 3.45 17.92 14.14
C GLN A 262 4.11 16.59 13.69
N GLU A 263 3.56 15.47 14.10
CA GLU A 263 4.01 14.15 13.67
C GLU A 263 3.53 13.75 12.27
N THR A 264 2.69 14.58 11.65
CA THR A 264 2.26 14.33 10.26
C THR A 264 3.41 14.59 9.29
N SER A 265 3.41 13.88 8.17
CA SER A 265 4.42 14.06 7.13
C SER A 265 4.42 15.46 6.54
N ALA A 266 3.24 16.08 6.44
CA ALA A 266 3.12 17.45 5.95
C ALA A 266 3.81 18.44 6.91
N ALA A 267 3.58 18.31 8.22
CA ALA A 267 4.22 19.15 9.20
C ALA A 267 5.76 18.96 9.23
N LYS A 268 6.21 17.70 9.20
CA LYS A 268 7.66 17.41 9.13
C LYS A 268 8.31 17.93 7.85
N ALA A 269 7.62 17.84 6.70
CA ALA A 269 8.13 18.40 5.45
C ALA A 269 8.23 19.94 5.52
N ILE A 270 7.22 20.60 6.08
CA ILE A 270 7.24 22.05 6.30
C ILE A 270 8.38 22.43 7.24
N GLN A 271 8.58 21.68 8.31
CA GLN A 271 9.65 21.93 9.28
C GLN A 271 11.03 21.81 8.62
N VAL A 272 11.31 20.70 7.92
CA VAL A 272 12.58 20.46 7.20
C VAL A 272 12.87 21.55 6.17
N LEU A 273 11.84 22.11 5.53
CA LEU A 273 11.97 23.24 4.62
C LEU A 273 12.23 24.57 5.38
N ALA A 274 11.50 24.79 6.49
CA ALA A 274 11.62 26.03 7.28
C ALA A 274 12.95 26.12 8.03
N ASP A 275 13.46 25.00 8.54
CA ASP A 275 14.74 24.92 9.25
C ASP A 275 15.95 24.96 8.30
N GLY A 276 15.73 24.92 6.98
CA GLY A 276 16.77 24.94 5.96
C GLY A 276 17.52 23.62 5.78
N GLU A 277 17.16 22.57 6.51
CA GLU A 277 17.81 21.25 6.46
C GLU A 277 17.76 20.62 5.05
N ALA A 278 16.63 20.80 4.35
CA ALA A 278 16.50 20.32 2.97
C ALA A 278 17.44 21.04 1.99
N ALA A 279 17.62 22.35 2.15
CA ALA A 279 18.52 23.16 1.33
C ALA A 279 19.99 22.80 1.58
N ALA A 280 20.35 22.61 2.85
CA ALA A 280 21.70 22.19 3.24
C ALA A 280 22.03 20.79 2.69
N TYR A 281 21.10 19.83 2.81
CA TYR A 281 21.26 18.50 2.19
C TYR A 281 21.41 18.56 0.67
N ALA A 282 20.65 19.42 0.00
CA ALA A 282 20.76 19.61 -1.44
C ALA A 282 22.13 20.17 -1.84
N ALA A 283 22.67 21.14 -1.07
CA ALA A 283 24.01 21.70 -1.32
C ALA A 283 25.11 20.62 -1.15
N GLU A 284 25.05 19.82 -0.07
CA GLU A 284 26.00 18.71 0.11
C GLU A 284 25.90 17.68 -1.03
N TYR A 285 24.69 17.42 -1.53
CA TYR A 285 24.49 16.52 -2.65
C TYR A 285 25.08 17.06 -3.96
N GLU A 286 24.93 18.36 -4.23
CA GLU A 286 25.53 19.01 -5.40
C GLU A 286 27.06 19.00 -5.32
N GLU A 287 27.66 19.27 -4.15
CA GLU A 287 29.11 19.16 -3.97
C GLU A 287 29.62 17.75 -4.29
N ARG A 288 28.91 16.71 -3.81
CA ARG A 288 29.24 15.32 -4.17
C ARG A 288 29.13 15.05 -5.66
N LEU A 289 28.09 15.59 -6.34
CA LEU A 289 27.93 15.44 -7.77
C LEU A 289 29.07 16.08 -8.56
N LEU A 290 29.60 17.21 -8.10
CA LEU A 290 30.79 17.84 -8.71
C LEU A 290 32.01 16.91 -8.64
N LEU A 291 32.25 16.26 -7.50
CA LEU A 291 33.33 15.27 -7.34
C LEU A 291 33.12 14.04 -8.23
N LEU A 292 31.89 13.52 -8.23
CA LEU A 292 31.55 12.32 -8.98
C LEU A 292 31.62 12.52 -10.49
N ASN A 293 31.29 13.71 -10.99
CA ASN A 293 31.34 14.04 -12.42
C ASN A 293 32.71 14.56 -12.88
N ASN A 294 33.67 14.78 -11.99
CA ASN A 294 35.01 15.24 -12.39
C ASN A 294 35.82 14.10 -13.04
N PRO A 295 36.12 14.16 -14.33
CA PRO A 295 36.78 13.07 -15.03
C PRO A 295 38.24 12.84 -14.60
N GLU A 296 38.86 13.82 -13.93
CA GLU A 296 40.26 13.72 -13.46
C GLU A 296 40.38 12.87 -12.19
N ILE A 297 39.31 12.71 -11.45
CA ILE A 297 39.30 11.94 -10.20
C ILE A 297 38.76 10.54 -10.50
N THR A 298 39.61 9.53 -10.40
CA THR A 298 39.21 8.13 -10.64
C THR A 298 38.77 7.38 -9.40
N ASP A 299 39.27 7.76 -8.25
CA ASP A 299 38.94 7.17 -6.94
C ASP A 299 38.33 8.24 -6.02
N VAL A 300 37.08 8.07 -5.70
CA VAL A 300 36.31 9.10 -4.97
C VAL A 300 36.00 8.62 -3.55
N VAL A 301 36.49 9.35 -2.58
CA VAL A 301 36.14 9.20 -1.16
C VAL A 301 35.19 10.32 -0.78
N LEU A 302 33.97 9.97 -0.38
CA LEU A 302 32.94 10.92 0.02
C LEU A 302 32.90 11.04 1.54
N MET A 303 32.62 12.25 2.02
CA MET A 303 32.28 12.45 3.45
C MET A 303 30.82 12.06 3.69
N PRO A 304 30.47 11.53 4.87
CA PRO A 304 29.07 11.29 5.23
C PRO A 304 28.22 12.55 5.15
N PHE A 305 26.95 12.42 4.79
CA PHE A 305 26.02 13.56 4.85
C PHE A 305 25.86 14.04 6.28
N ILE A 306 26.08 15.33 6.52
CA ILE A 306 25.84 15.98 7.80
C ILE A 306 24.35 16.18 8.01
N HIS A 307 23.65 16.69 6.97
CA HIS A 307 22.22 16.91 7.01
C HIS A 307 21.48 15.68 6.44
N GLN A 308 20.59 15.11 7.25
CA GLN A 308 19.88 13.86 6.91
C GLN A 308 18.37 14.02 7.10
N PRO A 309 17.71 14.88 6.27
CA PRO A 309 16.30 15.17 6.42
C PRO A 309 15.45 13.90 6.31
N ALA A 310 14.77 13.54 7.39
CA ALA A 310 14.06 12.26 7.56
C ALA A 310 13.03 11.94 6.45
N MET A 311 12.59 12.97 5.71
CA MET A 311 11.60 12.82 4.66
C MET A 311 12.18 12.39 3.31
N ILE A 312 13.42 12.78 2.99
CA ILE A 312 14.06 12.56 1.68
C ILE A 312 15.34 11.75 1.77
N TYR A 313 16.01 11.74 2.92
CA TYR A 313 17.23 10.94 3.09
C TYR A 313 16.90 9.43 3.16
N THR A 314 17.53 8.65 2.29
CA THR A 314 17.30 7.19 2.18
C THR A 314 18.50 6.35 2.61
N GLY A 315 19.54 6.99 3.09
CA GLY A 315 20.81 6.37 3.44
C GLY A 315 21.97 6.88 2.58
N ASP A 316 23.17 6.54 2.96
CA ASP A 316 24.40 6.86 2.23
C ASP A 316 25.04 5.61 1.63
N LEU A 317 26.09 5.79 0.82
CA LEU A 317 26.88 4.69 0.29
C LEU A 317 27.63 3.97 1.43
N PRO A 318 27.87 2.65 1.28
CA PRO A 318 28.71 1.93 2.22
C PRO A 318 30.14 2.47 2.32
N GLY A 319 30.80 2.25 3.46
CA GLY A 319 32.21 2.58 3.65
C GLY A 319 33.18 1.57 2.98
N ASP A 320 32.66 0.48 2.43
CA ASP A 320 33.44 -0.53 1.73
C ASP A 320 33.36 -0.27 0.20
N PRO A 321 34.48 0.01 -0.48
CA PRO A 321 34.50 0.14 -1.93
C PRO A 321 34.14 -1.16 -2.65
N GLU A 322 34.33 -2.33 -2.01
CA GLU A 322 33.99 -3.63 -2.56
C GLU A 322 32.50 -4.00 -2.44
N ASP A 323 31.71 -3.22 -1.70
CA ASP A 323 30.26 -3.40 -1.61
C ASP A 323 29.59 -3.31 -2.99
N PRO A 324 28.63 -4.17 -3.29
CA PRO A 324 27.90 -4.15 -4.56
C PRO A 324 27.27 -2.81 -4.93
N THR A 325 26.86 -2.00 -3.93
CA THR A 325 26.28 -0.66 -4.17
C THR A 325 27.36 0.32 -4.58
N SER A 326 28.50 0.34 -3.87
CA SER A 326 29.67 1.16 -4.18
C SER A 326 30.20 0.86 -5.57
N LYS A 327 30.37 -0.42 -5.92
CA LYS A 327 30.81 -0.85 -7.26
C LYS A 327 29.88 -0.40 -8.39
N LYS A 328 28.57 -0.56 -8.20
CA LYS A 328 27.59 -0.12 -9.21
C LYS A 328 27.57 1.40 -9.37
N THR A 329 27.74 2.14 -8.27
CA THR A 329 27.83 3.60 -8.31
C THR A 329 29.10 4.04 -9.00
N ALA A 330 30.24 3.40 -8.72
CA ALA A 330 31.50 3.65 -9.41
C ALA A 330 31.38 3.37 -10.92
N GLN A 331 30.79 2.27 -11.31
CA GLN A 331 30.53 1.94 -12.71
C GLN A 331 29.64 2.99 -13.40
N TYR A 332 28.59 3.47 -12.70
CA TYR A 332 27.69 4.49 -13.26
C TYR A 332 28.40 5.82 -13.56
N PHE A 333 29.30 6.27 -12.67
CA PHE A 333 30.04 7.52 -12.82
C PHE A 333 31.38 7.34 -13.55
N GLY A 334 31.70 6.12 -14.03
CA GLY A 334 32.97 5.82 -14.71
C GLY A 334 34.22 5.95 -13.82
N LYS A 335 34.05 5.60 -12.51
CA LYS A 335 35.11 5.64 -11.50
C LYS A 335 35.68 4.25 -11.22
N ASN A 336 36.92 4.20 -10.72
CA ASN A 336 37.52 2.96 -10.23
C ASN A 336 36.88 2.53 -8.91
N SER A 337 36.76 3.49 -7.97
CA SER A 337 36.15 3.24 -6.66
C SER A 337 35.36 4.47 -6.17
N ILE A 338 34.26 4.20 -5.46
CA ILE A 338 33.48 5.21 -4.74
C ILE A 338 33.03 4.59 -3.40
N TYR A 339 33.31 5.26 -2.30
CA TYR A 339 32.81 4.87 -0.98
C TYR A 339 32.73 6.08 -0.04
N VAL A 340 32.07 5.92 1.10
CA VAL A 340 31.97 6.97 2.13
C VAL A 340 32.93 6.64 3.27
N ASP A 341 33.71 7.63 3.67
CA ASP A 341 34.60 7.50 4.82
C ASP A 341 33.83 7.85 6.10
N TYR A 342 33.56 6.85 6.92
CA TYR A 342 32.88 6.99 8.22
C TYR A 342 33.87 7.07 9.40
N SER A 343 35.18 7.22 9.16
CA SER A 343 36.19 7.25 10.21
C SER A 343 36.36 8.60 10.91
N ASN A 344 35.66 9.63 10.43
CA ASN A 344 35.72 10.99 10.99
C ASN A 344 34.44 11.36 11.78
#